data_eb369b60b4b24c5e6b3c6a8587de7c14
#
_entry.id   eb369b60b4b24c5e6b3c6a8587de7c14
#
_cell.length_a   1.000
_cell.length_b   1.000
_cell.length_c   1.000
_cell.angle_alpha   90.00
_cell.angle_beta   90.00
_cell.angle_gamma   90.00
#
_symmetry.space_group_name_H-M   'P 1'
#
loop_
_entity.id
_entity.type
_entity.pdbx_description
1 polymer ?
#
loop_
_entity_poly.entity_id
_entity_poly.type
_entity_poly.pdbx_seq_one_letter_code
_entity_poly.pdbx_strand_id
1 'polypeptide(L)'
;MRLQAWQVGLDIQAGFARAIAVQRRRHGWQLRHWWQHPLPDFTLREGILHETAPLIAILSFWRKTLPSTLSLRISLPAQRIMQQRMAAPDVRMPEPARSAFIFAHAAKQFPLSIEHLVMDYRADPCGDNQMVVTAARQQEIEQWMCCLAQAQLFPQVIELAPCALQVAAHAAGLPGDVLLIHPLDDAILWASPHGLPFQFGLFDNTDAQADTSLAERVRTQYRAATLCEAGGYYSGENPPPSLQSWSPLSAIGQLSAPLPVSPGAFAPAVGLALRHMDC
;
A
#
# COMPACT_ATOMS: atom_id res chain seq x y z
N MET A 1 -2.67 13.46 -30.18
CA MET A 1 -2.37 13.26 -28.74
C MET A 1 -2.71 11.83 -28.37
N ARG A 2 -1.73 11.03 -27.96
CA ARG A 2 -2.04 9.72 -27.36
C ARG A 2 -2.76 9.97 -26.04
N LEU A 3 -4.00 9.50 -25.92
CA LEU A 3 -4.71 9.49 -24.64
C LEU A 3 -3.86 8.65 -23.67
N GLN A 4 -3.40 9.23 -22.56
CA GLN A 4 -2.71 8.46 -21.54
C GLN A 4 -3.67 7.40 -20.99
N ALA A 5 -3.16 6.20 -20.80
CA ALA A 5 -3.91 5.10 -20.19
C ALA A 5 -4.42 5.50 -18.79
N TRP A 6 -5.52 4.93 -18.37
CA TRP A 6 -5.96 5.07 -16.99
C TRP A 6 -4.95 4.38 -16.07
N GLN A 7 -4.63 5.02 -14.96
CA GLN A 7 -3.92 4.39 -13.85
C GLN A 7 -4.93 3.94 -12.80
N VAL A 8 -4.92 2.66 -12.50
CA VAL A 8 -5.90 2.04 -11.60
C VAL A 8 -5.16 1.48 -10.39
N GLY A 9 -5.47 1.99 -9.22
CA GLY A 9 -5.07 1.42 -7.96
C GLY A 9 -6.18 0.54 -7.42
N LEU A 10 -5.91 -0.73 -7.19
CA LEU A 10 -6.81 -1.71 -6.61
C LEU A 10 -6.24 -2.18 -5.26
N ASP A 11 -6.97 -1.90 -4.20
CA ASP A 11 -6.69 -2.34 -2.85
C ASP A 11 -7.74 -3.37 -2.42
N ILE A 12 -7.29 -4.54 -1.99
CA ILE A 12 -8.13 -5.64 -1.55
C ILE A 12 -7.75 -5.97 -0.11
N GLN A 13 -8.68 -5.75 0.80
CA GLN A 13 -8.53 -6.00 2.23
C GLN A 13 -9.62 -6.97 2.72
N ALA A 14 -9.53 -7.40 3.97
CA ALA A 14 -10.65 -8.07 4.60
C ALA A 14 -11.91 -7.19 4.50
N GLY A 15 -13.03 -7.76 4.14
CA GLY A 15 -14.30 -7.06 4.03
C GLY A 15 -14.56 -6.32 2.71
N PHE A 16 -13.57 -5.70 2.05
CA PHE A 16 -13.81 -4.90 0.84
C PHE A 16 -12.69 -4.96 -0.19
N ALA A 17 -13.09 -4.89 -1.46
CA ALA A 17 -12.21 -4.49 -2.56
C ALA A 17 -12.56 -3.04 -2.96
N ARG A 18 -11.54 -2.17 -3.06
CA ARG A 18 -11.67 -0.75 -3.39
C ARG A 18 -10.74 -0.38 -4.54
N ALA A 19 -11.22 0.41 -5.47
CA ALA A 19 -10.41 0.87 -6.58
C ALA A 19 -10.62 2.34 -6.91
N ILE A 20 -9.54 2.97 -7.33
CA ILE A 20 -9.52 4.33 -7.89
C ILE A 20 -8.86 4.28 -9.25
N ALA A 21 -9.49 4.87 -10.24
CA ALA A 21 -8.91 5.07 -11.56
C ALA A 21 -8.72 6.56 -11.84
N VAL A 22 -7.51 6.94 -12.18
CA VAL A 22 -7.15 8.31 -12.53
C VAL A 22 -6.53 8.39 -13.93
N GLN A 23 -6.58 9.56 -14.52
CA GLN A 23 -5.92 9.84 -15.78
C GLN A 23 -5.14 11.15 -15.69
N ARG A 24 -3.88 11.13 -16.12
CA ARG A 24 -3.07 12.35 -16.16
C ARG A 24 -3.60 13.31 -17.21
N ARG A 25 -3.79 14.56 -16.83
CA ARG A 25 -4.22 15.68 -17.68
C ARG A 25 -3.23 16.82 -17.55
N ARG A 26 -3.42 17.87 -18.38
CA ARG A 26 -2.55 19.05 -18.39
C ARG A 26 -2.40 19.71 -17.01
N HIS A 27 -3.48 19.72 -16.23
CA HIS A 27 -3.56 20.40 -14.94
C HIS A 27 -3.60 19.44 -13.73
N GLY A 28 -3.02 18.24 -13.86
CA GLY A 28 -2.98 17.29 -12.76
C GLY A 28 -3.73 15.99 -13.05
N TRP A 29 -4.07 15.29 -11.99
CA TRP A 29 -4.82 14.05 -12.07
C TRP A 29 -6.32 14.32 -12.13
N GLN A 30 -7.02 13.54 -12.95
CA GLN A 30 -8.47 13.54 -13.05
C GLN A 30 -9.00 12.19 -12.59
N LEU A 31 -9.97 12.18 -11.67
CA LEU A 31 -10.73 10.99 -11.30
C LEU A 31 -11.56 10.52 -12.49
N ARG A 32 -11.43 9.26 -12.88
CA ARG A 32 -12.16 8.67 -14.01
C ARG A 32 -13.20 7.66 -13.54
N HIS A 33 -12.87 6.93 -12.48
CA HIS A 33 -13.75 5.92 -11.91
C HIS A 33 -13.33 5.63 -10.47
N TRP A 34 -14.31 5.31 -9.65
CA TRP A 34 -14.08 4.67 -8.36
C TRP A 34 -15.03 3.49 -8.20
N TRP A 35 -14.62 2.51 -7.42
CA TRP A 35 -15.39 1.32 -7.21
C TRP A 35 -15.11 0.74 -5.83
N GLN A 36 -16.17 0.20 -5.19
CA GLN A 36 -16.09 -0.51 -3.94
C GLN A 36 -17.05 -1.68 -3.99
N HIS A 37 -16.62 -2.82 -3.48
CA HIS A 37 -17.47 -4.01 -3.36
C HIS A 37 -17.16 -4.74 -2.05
N PRO A 38 -18.19 -5.12 -1.27
CA PRO A 38 -18.00 -5.97 -0.10
C PRO A 38 -17.52 -7.35 -0.52
N LEU A 39 -16.65 -7.93 0.27
CA LEU A 39 -16.15 -9.29 0.08
C LEU A 39 -16.74 -10.21 1.14
N PRO A 40 -17.01 -11.48 0.80
CA PRO A 40 -17.36 -12.49 1.81
C PRO A 40 -16.25 -12.67 2.84
N ASP A 41 -16.59 -12.88 4.11
CA ASP A 41 -15.67 -12.97 5.26
C ASP A 41 -14.56 -14.02 5.12
N PHE A 42 -14.78 -15.03 4.30
CA PHE A 42 -13.84 -16.11 4.03
C PHE A 42 -12.91 -15.86 2.83
N THR A 43 -13.07 -14.73 2.12
CA THR A 43 -12.24 -14.40 0.95
C THR A 43 -10.80 -14.11 1.33
N LEU A 44 -10.61 -13.24 2.33
CA LEU A 44 -9.29 -12.83 2.82
C LEU A 44 -9.28 -12.85 4.35
N ARG A 45 -8.34 -13.59 4.94
CA ARG A 45 -8.13 -13.65 6.40
C ARG A 45 -6.65 -13.51 6.71
N GLU A 46 -6.30 -12.63 7.64
CA GLU A 46 -4.91 -12.35 8.01
C GLU A 46 -4.01 -12.08 6.79
N GLY A 47 -4.56 -11.43 5.76
CA GLY A 47 -3.87 -11.14 4.52
C GLY A 47 -3.70 -12.32 3.56
N ILE A 48 -4.23 -13.50 3.87
CA ILE A 48 -4.16 -14.70 3.02
C ILE A 48 -5.47 -14.87 2.24
N LEU A 49 -5.36 -15.11 0.94
CA LEU A 49 -6.51 -15.51 0.11
C LEU A 49 -6.89 -16.95 0.43
N HIS A 50 -8.13 -17.16 0.85
CA HIS A 50 -8.68 -18.50 1.11
C HIS A 50 -9.60 -18.95 -0.02
N GLU A 51 -10.68 -18.24 -0.26
CA GLU A 51 -11.61 -18.56 -1.34
C GLU A 51 -11.53 -17.52 -2.45
N THR A 52 -10.93 -17.90 -3.56
CA THR A 52 -10.67 -16.98 -4.68
C THR A 52 -11.85 -16.88 -5.64
N ALA A 53 -12.74 -17.89 -5.71
CA ALA A 53 -13.82 -17.93 -6.70
C ALA A 53 -14.79 -16.74 -6.59
N PRO A 54 -15.27 -16.33 -5.39
CA PRO A 54 -16.10 -15.15 -5.25
C PRO A 54 -15.38 -13.87 -5.68
N LEU A 55 -14.11 -13.73 -5.30
CA LEU A 55 -13.28 -12.58 -5.67
C LEU A 55 -13.09 -12.49 -7.18
N ILE A 56 -12.79 -13.61 -7.85
CA ILE A 56 -12.65 -13.67 -9.31
C ILE A 56 -13.96 -13.24 -9.99
N ALA A 57 -15.11 -13.70 -9.52
CA ALA A 57 -16.41 -13.32 -10.06
C ALA A 57 -16.66 -11.80 -9.94
N ILE A 58 -16.42 -11.24 -8.76
CA ILE A 58 -16.58 -9.81 -8.45
C ILE A 58 -15.65 -8.98 -9.34
N LEU A 59 -14.38 -9.32 -9.39
CA LEU A 59 -13.35 -8.61 -10.17
C LEU A 59 -13.61 -8.74 -11.68
N SER A 60 -14.06 -9.89 -12.16
CA SER A 60 -14.42 -10.10 -13.57
C SER A 60 -15.61 -9.23 -13.99
N PHE A 61 -16.58 -9.05 -13.11
CA PHE A 61 -17.68 -8.13 -13.37
C PHE A 61 -17.19 -6.68 -13.41
N TRP A 62 -16.40 -6.26 -12.43
CA TRP A 62 -15.82 -4.94 -12.39
C TRP A 62 -14.91 -4.65 -13.60
N ARG A 63 -14.10 -5.63 -14.04
CA ARG A 63 -13.21 -5.50 -15.20
C ARG A 63 -13.94 -5.02 -16.45
N LYS A 64 -15.20 -5.40 -16.65
CA LYS A 64 -16.03 -5.00 -17.80
C LYS A 64 -16.37 -3.51 -17.81
N THR A 65 -16.28 -2.83 -16.68
CA THR A 65 -16.53 -1.39 -16.56
C THR A 65 -15.31 -0.54 -16.88
N LEU A 66 -14.12 -1.16 -16.99
CA LEU A 66 -12.85 -0.49 -17.22
C LEU A 66 -12.51 -0.49 -18.72
N PRO A 67 -11.72 0.49 -19.20
CA PRO A 67 -11.22 0.49 -20.57
C PRO A 67 -10.31 -0.73 -20.83
N SER A 68 -10.16 -1.07 -22.11
CA SER A 68 -9.28 -2.17 -22.54
C SER A 68 -7.82 -1.93 -22.13
N THR A 69 -7.35 -0.70 -22.29
CA THR A 69 -5.98 -0.29 -21.96
C THR A 69 -5.96 0.49 -20.66
N LEU A 70 -5.31 -0.04 -19.65
CA LEU A 70 -5.10 0.56 -18.34
C LEU A 70 -3.77 0.11 -17.74
N SER A 71 -3.27 0.85 -16.76
CA SER A 71 -2.13 0.49 -15.93
C SER A 71 -2.65 0.12 -14.54
N LEU A 72 -2.66 -1.17 -14.22
CA LEU A 72 -3.14 -1.68 -12.93
C LEU A 72 -2.00 -1.75 -11.92
N ARG A 73 -2.28 -1.31 -10.71
CA ARG A 73 -1.43 -1.42 -9.54
C ARG A 73 -2.23 -1.99 -8.40
N ILE A 74 -1.64 -2.92 -7.68
CA ILE A 74 -2.28 -3.57 -6.53
C ILE A 74 -1.45 -3.40 -5.27
N SER A 75 -2.09 -3.48 -4.11
CA SER A 75 -1.40 -3.62 -2.82
C SER A 75 -1.40 -5.07 -2.36
N LEU A 76 -0.30 -5.44 -1.70
CA LEU A 76 -0.27 -6.64 -0.86
C LEU A 76 -0.69 -6.28 0.56
N PRO A 77 -1.44 -7.16 1.24
CA PRO A 77 -1.76 -7.01 2.65
C PRO A 77 -0.48 -6.91 3.51
N ALA A 78 -0.44 -5.93 4.40
CA ALA A 78 0.74 -5.64 5.21
C ALA A 78 1.14 -6.82 6.13
N GLN A 79 0.17 -7.67 6.52
CA GLN A 79 0.38 -8.86 7.35
C GLN A 79 1.32 -9.89 6.71
N ARG A 80 1.43 -9.88 5.38
CA ARG A 80 2.16 -10.90 4.60
C ARG A 80 3.55 -10.48 4.19
N ILE A 81 3.98 -9.30 4.63
CA ILE A 81 5.24 -8.68 4.22
C ILE A 81 6.28 -8.83 5.30
N MET A 82 7.47 -9.26 4.92
CA MET A 82 8.67 -9.29 5.73
C MET A 82 9.64 -8.22 5.25
N GLN A 83 10.27 -7.52 6.17
CA GLN A 83 11.29 -6.52 5.82
C GLN A 83 12.54 -6.67 6.68
N GLN A 84 13.70 -6.47 6.04
CA GLN A 84 14.99 -6.43 6.70
C GLN A 84 15.79 -5.23 6.22
N ARG A 85 16.55 -4.63 7.12
CA ARG A 85 17.53 -3.59 6.79
C ARG A 85 18.91 -4.20 6.71
N MET A 86 19.68 -3.74 5.73
CA MET A 86 21.07 -4.13 5.60
C MET A 86 21.88 -2.96 5.04
N ALA A 87 23.20 -2.99 5.26
CA ALA A 87 24.09 -2.06 4.58
C ALA A 87 24.04 -2.28 3.06
N ALA A 88 23.98 -1.19 2.30
CA ALA A 88 24.05 -1.27 0.85
C ALA A 88 25.43 -1.81 0.41
N PRO A 89 25.48 -2.70 -0.59
CA PRO A 89 26.74 -3.14 -1.17
C PRO A 89 27.45 -1.98 -1.90
N ASP A 90 28.72 -2.18 -2.23
CA ASP A 90 29.49 -1.19 -3.00
C ASP A 90 28.72 -0.77 -4.26
N VAL A 91 28.55 0.54 -4.45
CA VAL A 91 27.84 1.12 -5.61
C VAL A 91 28.47 0.72 -6.96
N ARG A 92 29.75 0.32 -6.96
CA ARG A 92 30.46 -0.16 -8.15
C ARG A 92 30.12 -1.61 -8.53
N MET A 93 29.41 -2.33 -7.67
CA MET A 93 28.96 -3.67 -7.99
C MET A 93 27.90 -3.63 -9.08
N PRO A 94 28.13 -4.24 -10.26
CA PRO A 94 27.17 -4.19 -11.38
C PRO A 94 26.01 -5.17 -11.18
N GLU A 95 24.89 -4.90 -11.85
CA GLU A 95 23.84 -5.90 -12.00
C GLU A 95 24.29 -7.00 -12.98
N PRO A 96 23.88 -8.27 -12.79
CA PRO A 96 22.97 -8.79 -11.77
C PRO A 96 23.67 -9.18 -10.44
N ALA A 97 25.00 -9.01 -10.34
CA ALA A 97 25.77 -9.44 -9.16
C ALA A 97 25.32 -8.70 -7.88
N ARG A 98 24.97 -7.42 -8.02
CA ARG A 98 24.45 -6.61 -6.92
C ARG A 98 23.16 -7.17 -6.34
N SER A 99 22.16 -7.41 -7.18
CA SER A 99 20.89 -8.02 -6.75
C SER A 99 21.08 -9.39 -6.13
N ALA A 100 21.91 -10.24 -6.74
CA ALA A 100 22.22 -11.57 -6.22
C ALA A 100 22.86 -11.50 -4.82
N PHE A 101 23.81 -10.57 -4.61
CA PHE A 101 24.44 -10.37 -3.31
C PHE A 101 23.43 -9.92 -2.25
N ILE A 102 22.58 -8.93 -2.59
CA ILE A 102 21.56 -8.40 -1.69
C ILE A 102 20.59 -9.49 -1.25
N PHE A 103 20.04 -10.23 -2.21
CA PHE A 103 19.06 -11.28 -1.94
C PHE A 103 19.67 -12.45 -1.16
N ALA A 104 20.88 -12.88 -1.49
CA ALA A 104 21.56 -13.94 -0.75
C ALA A 104 21.90 -13.53 0.70
N HIS A 105 22.20 -12.23 0.93
CA HIS A 105 22.48 -11.74 2.26
C HIS A 105 21.19 -11.56 3.08
N ALA A 106 20.16 -10.96 2.51
CA ALA A 106 18.88 -10.74 3.14
C ALA A 106 18.15 -12.06 3.47
N ALA A 107 18.22 -13.04 2.57
CA ALA A 107 17.58 -14.35 2.75
C ALA A 107 18.01 -15.06 4.04
N LYS A 108 19.24 -14.83 4.52
CA LYS A 108 19.73 -15.40 5.79
C LYS A 108 19.01 -14.86 7.02
N GLN A 109 18.33 -13.73 6.89
CA GLN A 109 17.63 -13.05 7.98
C GLN A 109 16.11 -13.31 7.95
N PHE A 110 15.60 -13.92 6.87
CA PHE A 110 14.20 -14.29 6.77
C PHE A 110 13.97 -15.73 7.29
N PRO A 111 12.79 -16.03 7.81
CA PRO A 111 12.47 -17.35 8.37
C PRO A 111 12.20 -18.42 7.30
N LEU A 112 12.43 -18.12 6.03
CA LEU A 112 12.18 -18.98 4.87
C LEU A 112 13.39 -19.00 3.97
N SER A 113 13.56 -20.12 3.25
CA SER A 113 14.62 -20.23 2.25
C SER A 113 14.32 -19.38 1.01
N ILE A 114 15.38 -18.96 0.33
CA ILE A 114 15.33 -17.98 -0.78
C ILE A 114 14.42 -18.45 -1.93
N GLU A 115 14.33 -19.73 -2.19
CA GLU A 115 13.48 -20.33 -3.23
C GLU A 115 11.97 -20.18 -2.96
N HIS A 116 11.57 -19.82 -1.74
CA HIS A 116 10.18 -19.59 -1.35
C HIS A 116 9.84 -18.11 -1.20
N LEU A 117 10.78 -17.23 -1.57
CA LEU A 117 10.63 -15.78 -1.41
C LEU A 117 10.66 -15.07 -2.77
N VAL A 118 9.77 -14.12 -2.93
CA VAL A 118 9.92 -13.03 -3.90
C VAL A 118 10.43 -11.83 -3.12
N MET A 119 11.52 -11.23 -3.59
CA MET A 119 12.19 -10.13 -2.90
C MET A 119 12.38 -8.94 -3.83
N ASP A 120 12.31 -7.76 -3.26
CA ASP A 120 12.66 -6.48 -3.87
C ASP A 120 13.42 -5.63 -2.86
N TYR A 121 14.16 -4.62 -3.32
CA TYR A 121 14.93 -3.75 -2.43
C TYR A 121 14.89 -2.30 -2.89
N ARG A 122 15.03 -1.41 -1.93
CA ARG A 122 15.15 0.03 -2.16
C ARG A 122 16.14 0.64 -1.18
N ALA A 123 16.72 1.78 -1.57
CA ALA A 123 17.51 2.58 -0.64
C ALA A 123 16.62 3.06 0.52
N ASP A 124 17.15 3.05 1.74
CA ASP A 124 16.49 3.71 2.86
C ASP A 124 16.73 5.22 2.73
N PRO A 125 15.68 6.05 2.53
CA PRO A 125 15.84 7.47 2.27
C PRO A 125 16.50 8.22 3.44
N CYS A 126 16.49 7.65 4.63
CA CYS A 126 16.98 8.28 5.86
C CYS A 126 18.22 7.58 6.43
N GLY A 127 18.68 6.50 5.82
CA GLY A 127 19.84 5.74 6.27
C GLY A 127 21.05 5.95 5.37
N ASP A 128 22.14 6.51 5.90
CA ASP A 128 23.40 6.57 5.17
C ASP A 128 23.85 5.16 4.76
N ASN A 129 23.83 4.90 3.46
CA ASN A 129 24.23 3.63 2.88
C ASN A 129 23.44 2.40 3.42
N GLN A 130 22.18 2.60 3.74
CA GLN A 130 21.26 1.53 4.15
C GLN A 130 20.25 1.23 3.04
N MET A 131 19.77 -0.02 3.02
CA MET A 131 18.68 -0.43 2.16
C MET A 131 17.68 -1.29 2.92
N VAL A 132 16.45 -1.24 2.46
CA VAL A 132 15.36 -2.08 2.94
C VAL A 132 15.10 -3.16 1.90
N VAL A 133 15.23 -4.41 2.29
CA VAL A 133 14.82 -5.57 1.50
C VAL A 133 13.46 -6.01 1.97
N THR A 134 12.54 -6.06 1.04
CA THR A 134 11.15 -6.50 1.25
C THR A 134 10.99 -7.89 0.66
N ALA A 135 10.34 -8.78 1.38
CA ALA A 135 10.08 -10.15 0.95
C ALA A 135 8.62 -10.54 1.20
N ALA A 136 8.09 -11.34 0.28
CA ALA A 136 6.80 -12.00 0.40
C ALA A 136 6.94 -13.48 0.03
N ARG A 137 6.01 -14.32 0.46
CA ARG A 137 5.99 -15.73 0.08
C ARG A 137 5.65 -15.86 -1.40
N GLN A 138 6.48 -16.57 -2.16
CA GLN A 138 6.29 -16.78 -3.60
C GLN A 138 4.91 -17.39 -3.89
N GLN A 139 4.51 -18.41 -3.15
CA GLN A 139 3.21 -19.06 -3.33
C GLN A 139 2.03 -18.10 -3.17
N GLU A 140 2.10 -17.15 -2.23
CA GLU A 140 1.05 -16.14 -2.02
C GLU A 140 0.98 -15.16 -3.18
N ILE A 141 2.15 -14.70 -3.68
CA ILE A 141 2.21 -13.85 -4.88
C ILE A 141 1.61 -14.56 -6.09
N GLU A 142 1.99 -15.82 -6.31
CA GLU A 142 1.45 -16.64 -7.41
C GLU A 142 -0.07 -16.81 -7.31
N GLN A 143 -0.60 -17.03 -6.11
CA GLN A 143 -2.03 -17.13 -5.86
C GLN A 143 -2.75 -15.82 -6.20
N TRP A 144 -2.23 -14.67 -5.77
CA TRP A 144 -2.74 -13.35 -6.13
C TRP A 144 -2.74 -13.14 -7.65
N MET A 145 -1.61 -13.41 -8.30
CA MET A 145 -1.46 -13.24 -9.75
C MET A 145 -2.39 -14.14 -10.54
N CYS A 146 -2.55 -15.39 -10.11
CA CYS A 146 -3.49 -16.34 -10.73
C CYS A 146 -4.95 -15.86 -10.58
N CYS A 147 -5.35 -15.42 -9.38
CA CYS A 147 -6.68 -14.89 -9.12
C CYS A 147 -7.01 -13.69 -10.03
N LEU A 148 -6.09 -12.73 -10.10
CA LEU A 148 -6.26 -11.53 -10.92
C LEU A 148 -6.27 -11.85 -12.42
N ALA A 149 -5.41 -12.74 -12.88
CA ALA A 149 -5.35 -13.17 -14.28
C ALA A 149 -6.66 -13.83 -14.74
N GLN A 150 -7.29 -14.64 -13.89
CA GLN A 150 -8.60 -15.22 -14.17
C GLN A 150 -9.69 -14.15 -14.31
N ALA A 151 -9.56 -13.02 -13.60
CA ALA A 151 -10.44 -11.86 -13.76
C ALA A 151 -10.00 -10.93 -14.92
N GLN A 152 -9.03 -11.31 -15.76
CA GLN A 152 -8.47 -10.50 -16.85
C GLN A 152 -7.87 -9.17 -16.34
N LEU A 153 -7.28 -9.20 -15.17
CA LEU A 153 -6.57 -8.11 -14.52
C LEU A 153 -5.08 -8.47 -14.43
N PHE A 154 -4.24 -7.66 -15.05
CA PHE A 154 -2.79 -7.90 -15.14
C PHE A 154 -2.05 -6.72 -14.50
N PRO A 155 -1.67 -6.80 -13.22
CA PRO A 155 -0.97 -5.71 -12.56
C PRO A 155 0.44 -5.54 -13.13
N GLN A 156 0.83 -4.26 -13.33
CA GLN A 156 2.19 -3.87 -13.69
C GLN A 156 3.02 -3.51 -12.46
N VAL A 157 2.37 -3.26 -11.33
CA VAL A 157 3.02 -2.94 -10.07
C VAL A 157 2.31 -3.66 -8.94
N ILE A 158 3.09 -4.28 -8.08
CA ILE A 158 2.68 -4.79 -6.78
C ILE A 158 3.38 -3.93 -5.74
N GLU A 159 2.62 -3.25 -4.89
CA GLU A 159 3.15 -2.36 -3.87
C GLU A 159 2.69 -2.81 -2.47
N LEU A 160 3.29 -2.25 -1.45
CA LEU A 160 2.85 -2.42 -0.07
C LEU A 160 1.75 -1.42 0.27
N ALA A 161 0.69 -1.85 0.92
CA ALA A 161 -0.39 -0.95 1.36
C ALA A 161 0.14 0.27 2.16
N PRO A 162 1.08 0.14 3.12
CA PRO A 162 1.64 1.28 3.83
C PRO A 162 2.46 2.23 2.93
N CYS A 163 3.14 1.73 1.90
CA CYS A 163 3.83 2.60 0.94
C CYS A 163 2.82 3.36 0.06
N ALA A 164 1.76 2.69 -0.37
CA ALA A 164 0.68 3.35 -1.10
C ALA A 164 0.04 4.45 -0.24
N LEU A 165 -0.16 4.21 1.07
CA LEU A 165 -0.65 5.22 1.99
C LEU A 165 0.26 6.46 2.07
N GLN A 166 1.59 6.27 2.13
CA GLN A 166 2.56 7.37 2.09
C GLN A 166 2.49 8.16 0.77
N VAL A 167 2.35 7.47 -0.37
CA VAL A 167 2.20 8.13 -1.68
C VAL A 167 0.94 8.99 -1.72
N ALA A 168 -0.20 8.48 -1.22
CA ALA A 168 -1.45 9.22 -1.15
C ALA A 168 -1.32 10.47 -0.27
N ALA A 169 -0.73 10.34 0.91
CA ALA A 169 -0.53 11.42 1.85
C ALA A 169 0.38 12.53 1.29
N HIS A 170 1.51 12.14 0.70
CA HIS A 170 2.42 13.07 0.04
C HIS A 170 1.74 13.81 -1.13
N ALA A 171 1.02 13.09 -1.97
CA ALA A 171 0.29 13.68 -3.11
C ALA A 171 -0.87 14.59 -2.66
N ALA A 172 -1.43 14.35 -1.48
CA ALA A 172 -2.44 15.20 -0.85
C ALA A 172 -1.85 16.44 -0.18
N GLY A 173 -0.52 16.58 -0.16
CA GLY A 173 0.18 17.73 0.43
C GLY A 173 0.33 17.67 1.95
N LEU A 174 0.22 16.49 2.57
CA LEU A 174 0.48 16.32 3.99
C LEU A 174 1.97 16.56 4.29
N PRO A 175 2.31 17.08 5.48
CA PRO A 175 3.70 17.22 5.90
C PRO A 175 4.45 15.87 5.86
N GLY A 176 5.75 15.91 5.56
CA GLY A 176 6.57 14.70 5.43
C GLY A 176 6.95 14.04 6.77
N ASP A 177 6.74 14.73 7.88
CA ASP A 177 7.08 14.32 9.25
C ASP A 177 5.90 13.78 10.06
N VAL A 178 4.77 13.48 9.40
CA VAL A 178 3.55 13.03 10.06
C VAL A 178 3.38 11.52 10.03
N LEU A 179 2.86 10.98 11.13
CA LEU A 179 2.44 9.59 11.23
C LEU A 179 1.13 9.37 10.47
N LEU A 180 1.06 8.32 9.67
CA LEU A 180 -0.12 7.96 8.91
C LEU A 180 -0.82 6.76 9.55
N ILE A 181 -2.12 6.89 9.77
CA ILE A 181 -2.96 5.85 10.35
C ILE A 181 -4.16 5.64 9.43
N HIS A 182 -4.38 4.38 9.05
CA HIS A 182 -5.44 3.97 8.15
C HIS A 182 -6.25 2.81 8.75
N PRO A 183 -7.55 3.01 8.98
CA PRO A 183 -8.41 1.93 9.45
C PRO A 183 -8.67 0.95 8.31
N LEU A 184 -8.41 -0.32 8.57
CA LEU A 184 -8.86 -1.45 7.78
C LEU A 184 -10.15 -2.01 8.42
N ASP A 185 -10.79 -2.97 7.75
CA ASP A 185 -12.03 -3.56 8.28
C ASP A 185 -11.75 -4.46 9.52
N ASP A 186 -10.59 -5.09 9.57
CA ASP A 186 -10.16 -6.01 10.65
C ASP A 186 -9.00 -5.49 11.50
N ALA A 187 -8.34 -4.42 11.10
CA ALA A 187 -7.13 -3.92 11.74
C ALA A 187 -6.95 -2.41 11.54
N ILE A 188 -5.96 -1.84 12.18
CA ILE A 188 -5.50 -0.48 11.96
C ILE A 188 -4.07 -0.54 11.45
N LEU A 189 -3.86 -0.07 10.22
CA LEU A 189 -2.56 0.08 9.61
C LEU A 189 -1.95 1.43 9.99
N TRP A 190 -0.68 1.43 10.37
CA TRP A 190 0.10 2.65 10.49
C TRP A 190 1.33 2.60 9.60
N ALA A 191 1.78 3.76 9.13
CA ALA A 191 3.01 3.95 8.40
C ALA A 191 3.80 5.12 8.97
N SER A 192 5.13 4.97 9.03
CA SER A 192 6.04 6.02 9.49
C SER A 192 5.96 7.26 8.60
N PRO A 193 6.38 8.43 9.09
CA PRO A 193 6.59 9.62 8.28
C PRO A 193 7.48 9.34 7.07
N HIS A 194 7.20 9.97 5.95
CA HIS A 194 7.96 9.80 4.70
C HIS A 194 9.43 10.24 4.83
N GLY A 195 9.71 11.22 5.68
CA GLY A 195 11.06 11.73 5.95
C GLY A 195 11.88 10.90 6.95
N LEU A 196 11.35 9.78 7.46
CA LEU A 196 12.01 8.92 8.44
C LEU A 196 12.18 7.49 7.88
N PRO A 197 13.05 6.67 8.50
CA PRO A 197 13.22 5.29 8.09
C PRO A 197 11.87 4.57 7.99
N PHE A 198 11.60 3.97 6.83
CA PHE A 198 10.30 3.34 6.56
C PHE A 198 10.02 2.20 7.52
N GLN A 199 8.96 2.35 8.27
CA GLN A 199 8.38 1.30 9.13
C GLN A 199 6.86 1.34 9.03
N PHE A 200 6.24 0.22 9.30
CA PHE A 200 4.80 0.09 9.41
C PHE A 200 4.42 -1.02 10.39
N GLY A 201 3.18 -1.08 10.74
CA GLY A 201 2.63 -2.15 11.56
C GLY A 201 1.11 -2.14 11.55
N LEU A 202 0.57 -3.10 12.24
CA LEU A 202 -0.87 -3.32 12.39
C LEU A 202 -1.22 -3.43 13.87
N PHE A 203 -2.40 -2.90 14.21
CA PHE A 203 -3.07 -3.11 15.49
C PHE A 203 -4.43 -3.73 15.25
N ASP A 204 -4.88 -4.58 16.15
CA ASP A 204 -6.23 -5.10 16.12
C ASP A 204 -7.25 -3.97 16.37
N ASN A 205 -8.41 -4.04 15.73
CA ASN A 205 -9.48 -3.04 15.92
C ASN A 205 -9.97 -2.95 17.37
N THR A 206 -9.91 -4.03 18.14
CA THR A 206 -10.23 -4.05 19.58
C THR A 206 -9.32 -3.15 20.39
N ASP A 207 -8.11 -2.93 19.92
CA ASP A 207 -7.11 -2.08 20.55
C ASP A 207 -7.39 -0.57 20.38
N ALA A 208 -8.21 -0.19 19.41
CA ALA A 208 -8.59 1.20 19.19
C ALA A 208 -9.42 1.80 20.34
N GLN A 209 -10.00 0.95 21.19
CA GLN A 209 -10.81 1.35 22.35
C GLN A 209 -10.00 1.43 23.65
N ALA A 210 -8.69 1.12 23.63
CA ALA A 210 -7.83 1.24 24.79
C ALA A 210 -7.63 2.73 25.19
N ASP A 211 -7.50 3.02 26.47
CA ASP A 211 -7.30 4.37 27.04
C ASP A 211 -6.03 5.08 26.53
N THR A 212 -5.07 4.33 25.97
CA THR A 212 -3.85 4.88 25.42
C THR A 212 -4.09 5.34 23.99
N SER A 213 -3.72 6.59 23.67
CA SER A 213 -3.92 7.10 22.32
C SER A 213 -3.22 6.23 21.28
N LEU A 214 -3.87 5.98 20.15
CA LEU A 214 -3.33 5.19 19.06
C LEU A 214 -1.97 5.72 18.59
N ALA A 215 -1.79 7.04 18.58
CA ALA A 215 -0.53 7.69 18.26
C ALA A 215 0.60 7.36 19.27
N GLU A 216 0.29 7.27 20.56
CA GLU A 216 1.28 6.87 21.58
C GLU A 216 1.69 5.40 21.47
N ARG A 217 0.76 4.54 21.12
CA ARG A 217 1.05 3.12 20.87
C ARG A 217 1.99 2.94 19.69
N VAL A 218 1.76 3.66 18.58
CA VAL A 218 2.66 3.67 17.44
C VAL A 218 4.04 4.20 17.84
N ARG A 219 4.10 5.31 18.60
CA ARG A 219 5.37 5.87 19.08
C ARG A 219 6.16 4.87 19.92
N THR A 220 5.47 4.11 20.76
CA THR A 220 6.09 3.06 21.58
C THR A 220 6.65 1.91 20.72
N GLN A 221 5.93 1.47 19.71
CA GLN A 221 6.39 0.45 18.77
C GLN A 221 7.55 0.94 17.89
N TYR A 222 7.45 2.16 17.41
CA TYR A 222 8.41 2.73 16.47
C TYR A 222 9.75 3.11 17.11
N ARG A 223 9.86 3.18 18.43
CA ARG A 223 11.08 3.45 19.22
C ARG A 223 11.98 4.59 18.72
N ALA A 224 11.51 5.44 17.83
CA ALA A 224 12.30 6.58 17.35
C ALA A 224 11.98 7.80 18.21
N ALA A 225 13.00 8.31 18.90
CA ALA A 225 12.90 9.51 19.73
C ALA A 225 12.35 10.74 18.97
N THR A 226 12.51 10.77 17.66
CA THR A 226 12.04 11.83 16.75
C THR A 226 10.53 11.85 16.50
N LEU A 227 9.80 10.78 16.79
CA LEU A 227 8.33 10.73 16.59
C LEU A 227 7.52 11.37 17.73
N CYS A 228 8.16 11.76 18.81
CA CYS A 228 7.45 12.28 19.99
C CYS A 228 6.67 13.57 19.71
N GLU A 229 7.00 14.31 18.66
CA GLU A 229 6.36 15.60 18.32
C GLU A 229 5.56 15.56 17.02
N ALA A 230 5.70 14.51 16.19
CA ALA A 230 5.01 14.41 14.92
C ALA A 230 3.49 14.28 15.15
N GLY A 231 2.72 15.12 14.47
CA GLY A 231 1.27 14.99 14.39
C GLY A 231 0.91 13.67 13.69
N GLY A 232 -0.27 13.12 14.03
CA GLY A 232 -0.82 11.94 13.37
C GLY A 232 -1.99 12.32 12.47
N TYR A 233 -2.07 11.69 11.30
CA TYR A 233 -3.17 11.85 10.36
C TYR A 233 -3.92 10.53 10.19
N TYR A 234 -5.23 10.62 10.29
CA TYR A 234 -6.16 9.50 10.21
C TYR A 234 -7.01 9.62 8.94
N SER A 235 -6.96 8.61 8.09
CA SER A 235 -7.70 8.62 6.83
C SER A 235 -9.17 8.19 6.97
N GLY A 236 -9.55 7.57 8.08
CA GLY A 236 -10.93 7.15 8.33
C GLY A 236 -11.86 8.31 8.68
N GLU A 237 -13.13 7.97 8.84
CA GLU A 237 -14.14 8.83 9.44
C GLU A 237 -13.93 8.89 10.95
N ASN A 238 -14.34 9.89 11.66
CA ASN A 238 -14.25 9.97 13.12
C ASN A 238 -12.83 9.72 13.68
N PRO A 239 -11.86 10.59 13.39
CA PRO A 239 -10.51 10.43 13.90
C PRO A 239 -10.50 10.48 15.44
N PRO A 240 -9.66 9.66 16.10
CA PRO A 240 -9.39 9.83 17.53
C PRO A 240 -8.96 11.26 17.86
N PRO A 241 -9.20 11.77 19.08
CA PRO A 241 -8.95 13.18 19.43
C PRO A 241 -7.49 13.66 19.20
N SER A 242 -6.53 12.75 19.22
CA SER A 242 -5.10 13.02 19.00
C SER A 242 -4.69 13.05 17.54
N LEU A 243 -5.61 12.77 16.59
CA LEU A 243 -5.32 12.63 15.17
C LEU A 243 -6.11 13.64 14.34
N GLN A 244 -5.53 14.07 13.24
CA GLN A 244 -6.19 14.95 12.27
C GLN A 244 -6.80 14.11 11.14
N SER A 245 -8.00 14.46 10.71
CA SER A 245 -8.62 13.85 9.54
C SER A 245 -8.01 14.38 8.25
N TRP A 246 -7.91 13.53 7.23
CA TRP A 246 -7.54 13.94 5.87
C TRP A 246 -8.27 13.11 4.82
N SER A 247 -8.38 13.67 3.62
CA SER A 247 -9.00 12.98 2.49
C SER A 247 -7.95 12.67 1.42
N PRO A 248 -7.77 11.39 1.01
CA PRO A 248 -6.87 11.04 -0.07
C PRO A 248 -7.30 11.63 -1.42
N LEU A 249 -8.59 11.96 -1.58
CA LEU A 249 -9.08 12.57 -2.82
C LEU A 249 -8.56 14.00 -3.05
N SER A 250 -8.04 14.69 -2.03
CA SER A 250 -7.36 15.98 -2.20
C SER A 250 -6.11 15.90 -3.07
N ALA A 251 -5.52 14.70 -3.23
CA ALA A 251 -4.43 14.42 -4.15
C ALA A 251 -4.86 14.46 -5.64
N ILE A 252 -6.16 14.48 -5.93
CA ILE A 252 -6.71 14.41 -7.28
C ILE A 252 -7.30 15.79 -7.64
N GLY A 253 -6.65 16.49 -8.57
CA GLY A 253 -6.98 17.87 -8.89
C GLY A 253 -8.34 18.09 -9.58
N GLN A 254 -8.89 17.05 -10.22
CA GLN A 254 -10.19 17.12 -10.90
C GLN A 254 -11.08 15.97 -10.45
N LEU A 255 -12.09 16.29 -9.69
CA LEU A 255 -13.09 15.35 -9.19
C LEU A 255 -14.42 15.55 -9.92
N SER A 256 -15.15 14.46 -10.15
CA SER A 256 -16.50 14.47 -10.74
C SER A 256 -17.42 13.61 -9.86
N ALA A 257 -18.59 14.14 -9.54
CA ALA A 257 -19.61 13.39 -8.80
C ALA A 257 -20.18 12.22 -9.65
N PRO A 258 -20.66 11.15 -9.03
CA PRO A 258 -20.69 10.94 -7.56
C PRO A 258 -19.31 10.60 -6.99
N LEU A 259 -19.03 11.05 -5.78
CA LEU A 259 -17.82 10.70 -5.04
C LEU A 259 -18.11 9.59 -4.02
N PRO A 260 -17.08 8.83 -3.54
CA PRO A 260 -17.25 7.88 -2.46
C PRO A 260 -17.81 8.57 -1.20
N VAL A 261 -18.70 7.89 -0.49
CA VAL A 261 -19.25 8.38 0.78
C VAL A 261 -18.15 8.50 1.83
N SER A 262 -17.27 7.48 1.89
CA SER A 262 -16.13 7.40 2.82
C SER A 262 -14.81 7.51 2.04
N PRO A 263 -14.39 8.72 1.63
CA PRO A 263 -13.20 8.89 0.80
C PRO A 263 -11.92 8.34 1.42
N GLY A 264 -11.80 8.43 2.75
CA GLY A 264 -10.64 7.97 3.50
C GLY A 264 -10.34 6.49 3.36
N ALA A 265 -11.38 5.66 3.18
CA ALA A 265 -11.24 4.23 2.96
C ALA A 265 -10.51 3.88 1.64
N PHE A 266 -10.38 4.84 0.74
CA PHE A 266 -9.67 4.68 -0.55
C PHE A 266 -8.21 5.12 -0.50
N ALA A 267 -7.65 5.43 0.67
CA ALA A 267 -6.30 5.99 0.75
C ALA A 267 -5.22 5.08 0.09
N PRO A 268 -5.17 3.76 0.33
CA PRO A 268 -4.22 2.91 -0.39
C PRO A 268 -4.50 2.86 -1.90
N ALA A 269 -5.76 2.77 -2.32
CA ALA A 269 -6.13 2.74 -3.74
C ALA A 269 -5.74 4.04 -4.48
N VAL A 270 -5.90 5.20 -3.83
CA VAL A 270 -5.42 6.50 -4.37
C VAL A 270 -3.90 6.49 -4.49
N GLY A 271 -3.19 6.08 -3.46
CA GLY A 271 -1.73 6.01 -3.49
C GLY A 271 -1.20 5.10 -4.60
N LEU A 272 -1.80 3.94 -4.77
CA LEU A 272 -1.50 3.02 -5.88
C LEU A 272 -1.74 3.69 -7.24
N ALA A 273 -2.88 4.35 -7.41
CA ALA A 273 -3.23 5.02 -8.66
C ALA A 273 -2.27 6.18 -9.01
N LEU A 274 -1.73 6.87 -7.99
CA LEU A 274 -0.84 8.02 -8.16
C LEU A 274 0.66 7.65 -8.17
N ARG A 275 1.02 6.43 -7.75
CA ARG A 275 2.41 5.98 -7.71
C ARG A 275 3.07 6.11 -9.09
N HIS A 276 4.26 6.66 -9.13
CA HIS A 276 5.09 6.64 -10.34
C HIS A 276 5.51 5.21 -10.68
N MET A 277 5.68 4.92 -11.96
CA MET A 277 6.34 3.68 -12.39
C MET A 277 7.83 3.79 -12.04
N ASP A 278 8.41 2.72 -11.53
CA ASP A 278 9.85 2.63 -11.43
C ASP A 278 10.45 2.61 -12.84
N CYS A 279 11.42 3.47 -13.12
CA CYS A 279 12.10 3.58 -14.40
C CYS A 279 13.20 2.53 -14.52
#